data_dc1e9ef565c0bbddb57a29b462551cc3
#
_entry.id   dc1e9ef565c0bbddb57a29b462551cc3
#
_cell.length_a   1.000
_cell.length_b   1.000
_cell.length_c   1.000
_cell.angle_alpha   90.00
_cell.angle_beta   90.00
_cell.angle_gamma   90.00
#
_symmetry.space_group_name_H-M   'P 1'
#
loop_
_entity.id
_entity.type
_entity.pdbx_description
1 polymer ?
#
loop_
_entity_poly.entity_id
_entity_poly.type
_entity_poly.pdbx_seq_one_letter_code
_entity_poly.pdbx_strand_id
1 'polypeptide(L)'
;MTAEEARQVVDRVSEGVVQGLKETLHIPMMAVAFKDKEEGLIDLEEGVKLAEALMHEKRLDAAYVVKDLMSMFIRKTLKDTQADGIIMINDAWVSWQKPRTIGGDDPTKGTYEVVHPREAPDRQEALCVNWEFKTSDRGLVHGFRQYIYHRKTTGIEVDPVIEYAGKTEGRFMNFFS
;
A
#
# COMPACT_ATOMS: atom_id res chain seq x y z
N MET A 1 -16.66 12.63 8.42
CA MET A 1 -15.26 12.96 8.82
C MET A 1 -14.77 14.13 7.99
N THR A 2 -14.05 15.10 8.57
CA THR A 2 -13.35 16.18 7.86
C THR A 2 -11.98 15.71 7.37
N ALA A 3 -11.34 16.47 6.47
CA ALA A 3 -9.98 16.14 6.01
C ALA A 3 -8.94 16.19 7.15
N GLU A 4 -9.12 17.10 8.09
CA GLU A 4 -8.26 17.20 9.30
C GLU A 4 -8.43 15.98 10.21
N GLU A 5 -9.67 15.54 10.45
CA GLU A 5 -9.94 14.32 11.23
C GLU A 5 -9.37 13.08 10.54
N ALA A 6 -9.50 12.99 9.22
CA ALA A 6 -8.89 11.90 8.44
C ALA A 6 -7.36 11.89 8.61
N ARG A 7 -6.74 13.08 8.58
CA ARG A 7 -5.29 13.21 8.79
C ARG A 7 -4.85 12.72 10.17
N GLN A 8 -5.57 13.11 11.23
CA GLN A 8 -5.29 12.65 12.60
C GLN A 8 -5.42 11.13 12.74
N VAL A 9 -6.39 10.52 12.05
CA VAL A 9 -6.51 9.05 12.00
C VAL A 9 -5.29 8.42 11.31
N VAL A 10 -4.85 8.96 10.18
CA VAL A 10 -3.66 8.48 9.47
C VAL A 10 -2.41 8.60 10.34
N ASP A 11 -2.25 9.72 11.05
CA ASP A 11 -1.11 9.94 11.96
C ASP A 11 -1.10 8.87 13.06
N ARG A 12 -2.20 8.68 13.76
CA ARG A 12 -2.36 7.68 14.81
C ARG A 12 -2.07 6.26 14.33
N VAL A 13 -2.65 5.86 13.21
CA VAL A 13 -2.45 4.51 12.64
C VAL A 13 -0.99 4.33 12.21
N SER A 14 -0.41 5.32 11.55
CA SER A 14 1.00 5.26 11.11
C SER A 14 1.97 5.12 12.28
N GLU A 15 1.78 5.89 13.36
CA GLU A 15 2.59 5.80 14.58
C GLU A 15 2.48 4.40 15.22
N GLY A 16 1.25 3.88 15.35
CA GLY A 16 1.00 2.55 15.92
C GLY A 16 1.66 1.44 15.11
N VAL A 17 1.61 1.53 13.77
CA VAL A 17 2.22 0.52 12.88
C VAL A 17 3.76 0.60 12.93
N VAL A 18 4.34 1.80 12.96
CA VAL A 18 5.80 1.97 13.11
C VAL A 18 6.27 1.42 14.46
N GLN A 19 5.52 1.67 15.53
CA GLN A 19 5.82 1.09 16.83
C GLN A 19 5.73 -0.44 16.80
N GLY A 20 4.65 -0.99 16.24
CA GLY A 20 4.47 -2.43 16.06
C GLY A 20 5.60 -3.07 15.25
N LEU A 21 6.08 -2.40 14.18
CA LEU A 21 7.23 -2.87 13.41
C LEU A 21 8.50 -3.01 14.27
N LYS A 22 8.75 -2.02 15.14
CA LYS A 22 9.92 -2.06 16.04
C LYS A 22 9.83 -3.18 17.08
N GLU A 23 8.62 -3.52 17.53
CA GLU A 23 8.39 -4.55 18.54
C GLU A 23 8.36 -5.96 17.97
N THR A 24 7.70 -6.16 16.84
CA THR A 24 7.47 -7.48 16.24
C THR A 24 8.44 -7.85 15.13
N LEU A 25 9.21 -6.86 14.64
CA LEU A 25 10.16 -6.98 13.52
C LEU A 25 9.48 -7.30 12.17
N HIS A 26 8.16 -7.30 12.11
CA HIS A 26 7.35 -7.58 10.92
C HIS A 26 5.96 -6.98 11.07
N ILE A 27 5.44 -6.43 9.98
CA ILE A 27 4.05 -6.00 9.87
C ILE A 27 3.39 -6.78 8.74
N PRO A 28 2.32 -7.52 9.01
CA PRO A 28 1.55 -8.14 7.94
C PRO A 28 0.86 -7.06 7.08
N MET A 29 0.53 -7.41 5.84
CA MET A 29 -0.35 -6.55 5.04
C MET A 29 -1.70 -6.42 5.73
N MET A 30 -2.15 -5.20 5.94
CA MET A 30 -3.40 -4.88 6.62
C MET A 30 -4.21 -3.85 5.84
N ALA A 31 -5.53 -3.94 5.95
CA ALA A 31 -6.46 -2.93 5.45
C ALA A 31 -7.45 -2.57 6.57
N VAL A 32 -7.55 -1.30 6.88
CA VAL A 32 -8.50 -0.77 7.89
C VAL A 32 -9.52 0.08 7.17
N ALA A 33 -10.79 -0.32 7.21
CA ALA A 33 -11.91 0.44 6.68
C ALA A 33 -12.49 1.36 7.77
N PHE A 34 -13.02 2.49 7.34
CA PHE A 34 -13.63 3.49 8.23
C PHE A 34 -15.05 3.81 7.74
N LYS A 35 -16.00 3.83 8.67
CA LYS A 35 -17.37 4.29 8.44
C LYS A 35 -17.81 5.12 9.63
N ASP A 36 -18.25 6.36 9.40
CA ASP A 36 -18.75 7.26 10.46
C ASP A 36 -17.83 7.34 11.69
N LYS A 37 -16.49 7.33 11.47
CA LYS A 37 -15.42 7.30 12.49
C LYS A 37 -15.21 5.94 13.19
N GLU A 38 -16.02 4.95 12.95
CA GLU A 38 -15.75 3.58 13.37
C GLU A 38 -14.71 2.94 12.45
N GLU A 39 -13.79 2.18 13.03
CA GLU A 39 -12.75 1.47 12.30
C GLU A 39 -12.99 -0.04 12.34
N GLY A 40 -12.75 -0.71 11.22
CA GLY A 40 -12.87 -2.15 11.08
C GLY A 40 -11.73 -2.72 10.26
N LEU A 41 -11.12 -3.80 10.74
CA LEU A 41 -10.11 -4.51 9.98
C LEU A 41 -10.77 -5.31 8.85
N ILE A 42 -10.26 -5.17 7.62
CA ILE A 42 -10.67 -6.04 6.51
C ILE A 42 -9.84 -7.33 6.62
N ASP A 43 -10.50 -8.48 6.67
CA ASP A 43 -9.84 -9.78 6.68
C ASP A 43 -9.20 -10.07 5.30
N LEU A 44 -7.93 -9.73 5.18
CA LEU A 44 -7.17 -9.98 3.96
C LEU A 44 -6.84 -11.45 3.75
N GLU A 45 -6.86 -12.28 4.80
CA GLU A 45 -6.64 -13.73 4.68
C GLU A 45 -7.79 -14.40 3.92
N GLU A 46 -9.04 -13.96 4.16
CA GLU A 46 -10.19 -14.39 3.37
C GLU A 46 -10.02 -14.02 1.88
N GLY A 47 -9.58 -12.79 1.60
CA GLY A 47 -9.28 -12.34 0.24
C GLY A 47 -8.18 -13.15 -0.45
N VAL A 48 -7.12 -13.52 0.28
CA VAL A 48 -6.05 -14.39 -0.24
C VAL A 48 -6.58 -15.78 -0.57
N LYS A 49 -7.31 -16.42 0.34
CA LYS A 49 -7.92 -17.74 0.10
C LYS A 49 -8.83 -17.74 -1.12
N LEU A 50 -9.65 -16.71 -1.27
CA LEU A 50 -10.50 -16.55 -2.45
C LEU A 50 -9.69 -16.40 -3.74
N ALA A 51 -8.62 -15.59 -3.71
CA ALA A 51 -7.74 -15.38 -4.85
C ALA A 51 -7.04 -16.69 -5.25
N GLU A 52 -6.51 -17.45 -4.29
CA GLU A 52 -5.86 -18.74 -4.52
C GLU A 52 -6.83 -19.77 -5.11
N ALA A 53 -8.04 -19.84 -4.61
CA ALA A 53 -9.07 -20.73 -5.16
C ALA A 53 -9.41 -20.40 -6.63
N LEU A 54 -9.58 -19.12 -6.96
CA LEU A 54 -9.83 -18.66 -8.33
C LEU A 54 -8.64 -18.91 -9.26
N MET A 55 -7.43 -18.75 -8.77
CA MET A 55 -6.20 -19.05 -9.55
C MET A 55 -6.11 -20.54 -9.85
N HIS A 56 -6.35 -21.40 -8.87
CA HIS A 56 -6.33 -22.84 -9.05
C HIS A 56 -7.41 -23.30 -10.07
N GLU A 57 -8.64 -22.80 -9.95
CA GLU A 57 -9.73 -23.12 -10.86
C GLU A 57 -9.43 -22.69 -12.30
N LYS A 58 -8.88 -21.48 -12.49
CA LYS A 58 -8.63 -20.87 -13.80
C LYS A 58 -7.23 -21.14 -14.35
N ARG A 59 -6.38 -21.87 -13.63
CA ARG A 59 -4.96 -22.10 -13.96
C ARG A 59 -4.19 -20.82 -14.24
N LEU A 60 -4.47 -19.78 -13.47
CA LEU A 60 -3.80 -18.49 -13.57
C LEU A 60 -2.51 -18.54 -12.73
N ASP A 61 -1.39 -18.28 -13.39
CA ASP A 61 -0.07 -18.33 -12.74
C ASP A 61 0.59 -16.95 -12.77
N ALA A 62 0.26 -16.13 -11.78
CA ALA A 62 1.02 -14.89 -11.59
C ALA A 62 0.69 -14.16 -10.28
N ALA A 63 1.72 -13.76 -9.54
CA ALA A 63 1.59 -13.01 -8.28
C ALA A 63 0.84 -11.66 -8.42
N TYR A 64 0.83 -11.04 -9.62
CA TYR A 64 0.07 -9.82 -9.86
C TYR A 64 -1.45 -10.07 -10.00
N VAL A 65 -1.86 -11.28 -10.42
CA VAL A 65 -3.29 -11.65 -10.43
C VAL A 65 -3.84 -11.71 -9.01
N VAL A 66 -3.07 -12.24 -8.05
CA VAL A 66 -3.44 -12.21 -6.62
C VAL A 66 -3.66 -10.78 -6.15
N LYS A 67 -2.75 -9.86 -6.48
CA LYS A 67 -2.88 -8.44 -6.08
C LYS A 67 -4.11 -7.77 -6.70
N ASP A 68 -4.45 -8.09 -7.95
CA ASP A 68 -5.63 -7.55 -8.60
C ASP A 68 -6.92 -8.10 -7.96
N LEU A 69 -6.96 -9.41 -7.68
CA LEU A 69 -8.08 -10.05 -6.97
C LEU A 69 -8.25 -9.50 -5.55
N MET A 70 -7.14 -9.29 -4.83
CA MET A 70 -7.15 -8.65 -3.51
C MET A 70 -7.69 -7.23 -3.58
N SER A 71 -7.27 -6.44 -4.57
CA SER A 71 -7.80 -5.09 -4.78
C SER A 71 -9.31 -5.10 -5.07
N MET A 72 -9.79 -6.05 -5.87
CA MET A 72 -11.22 -6.24 -6.14
C MET A 72 -11.99 -6.65 -4.88
N PHE A 73 -11.45 -7.57 -4.09
CA PHE A 73 -12.02 -7.99 -2.81
C PHE A 73 -12.17 -6.80 -1.85
N ILE A 74 -11.11 -6.01 -1.67
CA ILE A 74 -11.13 -4.81 -0.82
C ILE A 74 -12.20 -3.83 -1.32
N ARG A 75 -12.24 -3.51 -2.61
CA ARG A 75 -13.27 -2.61 -3.19
C ARG A 75 -14.69 -3.11 -2.94
N LYS A 76 -14.91 -4.41 -3.09
CA LYS A 76 -16.21 -5.03 -2.80
C LYS A 76 -16.55 -4.85 -1.33
N THR A 77 -15.64 -5.16 -0.42
CA THR A 77 -15.85 -5.02 1.03
C THR A 77 -16.17 -3.57 1.42
N LEU A 78 -15.43 -2.59 0.89
CA LEU A 78 -15.68 -1.16 1.13
C LEU A 78 -17.07 -0.74 0.64
N LYS A 79 -17.51 -1.27 -0.50
CA LYS A 79 -18.85 -1.00 -1.05
C LYS A 79 -19.94 -1.63 -0.19
N ASP A 80 -19.78 -2.89 0.20
CA ASP A 80 -20.77 -3.65 0.98
C ASP A 80 -20.93 -3.06 2.40
N THR A 81 -19.84 -2.57 2.98
CA THR A 81 -19.85 -1.91 4.30
C THR A 81 -20.19 -0.42 4.23
N GLN A 82 -20.31 0.15 3.02
CA GLN A 82 -20.49 1.58 2.80
C GLN A 82 -19.40 2.42 3.48
N ALA A 83 -18.16 1.98 3.41
CA ALA A 83 -17.05 2.65 4.04
C ALA A 83 -16.78 4.03 3.42
N ASP A 84 -16.36 4.98 4.26
CA ASP A 84 -15.98 6.34 3.88
C ASP A 84 -14.47 6.52 3.76
N GLY A 85 -13.69 5.58 4.27
CA GLY A 85 -12.25 5.64 4.24
C GLY A 85 -11.60 4.26 4.29
N ILE A 86 -10.34 4.25 3.89
CA ILE A 86 -9.45 3.09 3.98
C ILE A 86 -8.02 3.53 4.26
N ILE A 87 -7.34 2.75 5.09
CA ILE A 87 -5.88 2.78 5.23
C ILE A 87 -5.35 1.40 4.87
N MET A 88 -4.46 1.35 3.89
CA MET A 88 -3.71 0.14 3.51
C MET A 88 -2.30 0.23 4.05
N ILE A 89 -1.85 -0.83 4.70
CA ILE A 89 -0.52 -0.95 5.28
C ILE A 89 0.12 -2.18 4.68
N ASN A 90 1.31 -2.03 4.14
CA ASN A 90 2.08 -3.14 3.60
C ASN A 90 3.58 -2.93 3.73
N ASP A 91 4.28 -4.03 3.88
CA ASP A 91 5.73 -4.10 3.77
C ASP A 91 6.13 -4.24 2.29
N ALA A 92 7.16 -3.53 1.86
CA ALA A 92 7.57 -3.48 0.47
C ALA A 92 9.09 -3.31 0.30
N TRP A 93 9.59 -3.77 -0.84
CA TRP A 93 10.90 -3.36 -1.34
C TRP A 93 10.75 -2.11 -2.19
N VAL A 94 11.59 -1.12 -1.96
CA VAL A 94 11.65 0.11 -2.74
C VAL A 94 13.04 0.29 -3.35
N SER A 95 13.09 0.92 -4.50
CA SER A 95 14.32 1.28 -5.19
C SER A 95 14.13 2.63 -5.86
N TRP A 96 15.18 3.44 -5.84
CA TRP A 96 15.22 4.77 -6.45
C TRP A 96 15.88 4.77 -7.83
N GLN A 97 16.22 3.59 -8.36
CA GLN A 97 16.83 3.47 -9.68
C GLN A 97 15.87 3.98 -10.76
N LYS A 98 16.40 4.83 -11.61
CA LYS A 98 15.69 5.23 -12.83
C LYS A 98 15.63 4.02 -13.77
N PRO A 99 14.51 3.81 -14.49
CA PRO A 99 14.43 2.81 -15.54
C PRO A 99 15.63 2.98 -16.50
N ARG A 100 16.31 1.88 -16.80
CA ARG A 100 17.37 1.89 -17.83
C ARG A 100 16.74 1.75 -19.20
N THR A 101 17.15 2.61 -20.13
CA THR A 101 16.77 2.45 -21.54
C THR A 101 17.61 1.30 -22.15
N ILE A 102 16.94 0.25 -22.62
CA ILE A 102 17.61 -0.78 -23.41
C ILE A 102 17.46 -0.39 -24.87
N GLY A 103 18.57 -0.14 -25.56
CA GLY A 103 18.57 0.02 -27.02
C GLY A 103 18.78 1.41 -27.56
N GLY A 104 19.45 2.33 -26.85
CA GLY A 104 19.94 3.60 -27.40
C GLY A 104 19.53 4.85 -26.63
N ASP A 105 20.19 5.98 -26.98
CA ASP A 105 20.03 7.27 -26.32
C ASP A 105 18.71 8.02 -26.65
N ASP A 106 17.82 7.41 -27.44
CA ASP A 106 16.52 7.99 -27.79
C ASP A 106 15.43 7.52 -26.85
N PRO A 107 14.96 8.33 -25.90
CA PRO A 107 13.94 7.97 -24.93
C PRO A 107 12.57 7.68 -25.56
N THR A 108 12.38 8.01 -26.84
CA THR A 108 11.10 7.77 -27.55
C THR A 108 11.07 6.41 -28.27
N LYS A 109 12.20 5.71 -28.37
CA LYS A 109 12.33 4.45 -29.11
C LYS A 109 12.87 3.28 -28.30
N GLY A 110 13.22 3.49 -27.03
CA GLY A 110 13.79 2.46 -26.16
C GLY A 110 12.74 1.66 -25.41
N THR A 111 12.96 0.36 -25.29
CA THR A 111 12.31 -0.46 -24.27
C THR A 111 12.95 -0.15 -22.92
N TYR A 112 12.15 0.18 -21.91
CA TYR A 112 12.65 0.41 -20.56
C TYR A 112 12.70 -0.92 -19.82
N GLU A 113 13.87 -1.30 -19.31
CA GLU A 113 13.99 -2.36 -18.34
C GLU A 113 13.70 -1.79 -16.95
N VAL A 114 12.57 -2.18 -16.39
CA VAL A 114 12.25 -1.88 -14.99
C VAL A 114 12.76 -3.07 -14.17
N VAL A 115 13.91 -2.89 -13.51
CA VAL A 115 14.37 -3.87 -12.52
C VAL A 115 13.36 -3.91 -11.39
N HIS A 116 12.84 -5.10 -11.07
CA HIS A 116 11.93 -5.24 -9.95
C HIS A 116 12.61 -4.75 -8.66
N PRO A 117 11.98 -3.92 -7.82
CA PRO A 117 12.63 -3.34 -6.62
C PRO A 117 13.32 -4.38 -5.73
N ARG A 118 12.77 -5.60 -5.64
CA ARG A 118 13.36 -6.71 -4.89
C ARG A 118 14.74 -7.13 -5.41
N GLU A 119 15.01 -6.92 -6.68
CA GLU A 119 16.26 -7.32 -7.37
C GLU A 119 17.22 -6.15 -7.55
N ALA A 120 16.77 -4.94 -7.27
CA ALA A 120 17.58 -3.74 -7.42
C ALA A 120 18.73 -3.72 -6.40
N PRO A 121 19.96 -3.32 -6.81
CA PRO A 121 21.11 -3.27 -5.90
C PRO A 121 20.97 -2.22 -4.80
N ASP A 122 20.17 -1.17 -5.01
CA ASP A 122 19.86 -0.10 -4.05
C ASP A 122 18.53 -0.34 -3.29
N ARG A 123 18.03 -1.57 -3.32
CA ARG A 123 16.78 -1.92 -2.64
C ARG A 123 16.83 -1.64 -1.14
N GLN A 124 15.74 -1.11 -0.64
CA GLN A 124 15.52 -0.86 0.78
C GLN A 124 14.18 -1.44 1.20
N GLU A 125 14.08 -1.87 2.44
CA GLU A 125 12.80 -2.27 3.04
C GLU A 125 12.03 -1.02 3.44
N ALA A 126 10.75 -1.01 3.17
CA ALA A 126 9.87 0.11 3.51
C ALA A 126 8.51 -0.36 4.01
N LEU A 127 8.04 0.28 5.06
CA LEU A 127 6.65 0.23 5.47
C LEU A 127 5.90 1.30 4.69
N CYS A 128 4.88 0.89 3.96
CA CYS A 128 4.04 1.75 3.13
C CYS A 128 2.65 1.89 3.76
N VAL A 129 2.18 3.12 3.91
CA VAL A 129 0.84 3.46 4.40
C VAL A 129 0.14 4.29 3.34
N ASN A 130 -0.86 3.71 2.70
CA ASN A 130 -1.70 4.37 1.70
C ASN A 130 -3.06 4.66 2.32
N TRP A 131 -3.67 5.81 2.01
CA TRP A 131 -5.01 6.11 2.50
C TRP A 131 -5.87 6.85 1.50
N GLU A 132 -7.17 6.62 1.61
CA GLU A 132 -8.20 7.37 0.90
C GLU A 132 -9.40 7.57 1.83
N PHE A 133 -9.92 8.80 1.90
CA PHE A 133 -11.09 9.15 2.69
C PHE A 133 -12.03 10.08 1.92
N LYS A 134 -13.32 9.79 1.98
CA LYS A 134 -14.39 10.72 1.60
C LYS A 134 -14.64 11.66 2.76
N THR A 135 -14.36 12.94 2.55
CA THR A 135 -14.47 13.96 3.59
C THR A 135 -15.60 14.93 3.31
N SER A 136 -16.19 15.47 4.37
CA SER A 136 -17.32 16.40 4.27
C SER A 136 -16.94 17.78 3.75
N ASP A 137 -15.67 18.17 3.86
CA ASP A 137 -15.17 19.51 3.54
C ASP A 137 -14.34 19.59 2.25
N ARG A 138 -13.71 18.47 1.82
CA ARG A 138 -12.80 18.45 0.65
C ARG A 138 -13.09 17.36 -0.36
N GLY A 139 -14.15 16.56 -0.17
CA GLY A 139 -14.44 15.41 -1.01
C GLY A 139 -13.45 14.26 -0.80
N LEU A 140 -12.92 13.69 -1.85
CA LEU A 140 -11.94 12.59 -1.75
C LEU A 140 -10.55 13.15 -1.45
N VAL A 141 -9.99 12.76 -0.32
CA VAL A 141 -8.59 13.02 0.05
C VAL A 141 -7.82 11.70 0.08
N HIS A 142 -6.58 11.74 -0.37
CA HIS A 142 -5.72 10.56 -0.40
C HIS A 142 -4.26 10.96 -0.24
N GLY A 143 -3.43 9.99 0.10
CA GLY A 143 -2.00 10.18 0.21
C GLY A 143 -1.26 8.88 0.49
N PHE A 144 0.04 9.01 0.59
CA PHE A 144 0.96 7.91 0.75
C PHE A 144 2.11 8.32 1.68
N ARG A 145 2.43 7.45 2.64
CA ARG A 145 3.61 7.57 3.48
C ARG A 145 4.51 6.36 3.29
N GLN A 146 5.79 6.63 3.36
CA GLN A 146 6.82 5.61 3.28
C GLN A 146 7.80 5.79 4.42
N TYR A 147 8.05 4.71 5.13
CA TYR A 147 9.00 4.62 6.23
C TYR A 147 10.07 3.61 5.81
N ILE A 148 11.23 4.10 5.37
CA ILE A 148 12.39 3.25 5.13
C ILE A 148 12.87 2.73 6.48
N TYR A 149 13.20 1.45 6.57
CA TYR A 149 13.71 0.89 7.80
C TYR A 149 14.89 -0.04 7.57
N HIS A 150 15.71 -0.16 8.60
CA HIS A 150 16.95 -0.92 8.59
C HIS A 150 16.95 -1.92 9.73
N ARG A 151 17.13 -3.19 9.40
CA ARG A 151 17.27 -4.26 10.40
C ARG A 151 18.68 -4.25 10.96
N LYS A 152 18.81 -4.04 12.26
CA LYS A 152 20.08 -4.08 13.01
C LYS A 152 20.05 -5.21 14.04
N THR A 153 21.20 -5.58 14.57
CA THR A 153 21.29 -6.58 15.66
C THR A 153 20.53 -6.15 16.92
N THR A 154 20.34 -4.86 17.11
CA THR A 154 19.64 -4.26 18.26
C THR A 154 18.16 -3.98 18.02
N GLY A 155 17.64 -4.30 16.84
CA GLY A 155 16.25 -4.04 16.47
C GLY A 155 16.11 -3.33 15.12
N ILE A 156 14.98 -2.62 14.94
CA ILE A 156 14.68 -1.86 13.71
C ILE A 156 14.89 -0.37 13.96
N GLU A 157 15.67 0.25 13.08
CA GLU A 157 15.78 1.70 12.94
C GLU A 157 14.93 2.16 11.77
N VAL A 158 14.15 3.23 11.96
CA VAL A 158 13.25 3.79 10.94
C VAL A 158 13.70 5.19 10.61
N ASP A 159 13.88 5.47 9.33
CA ASP A 159 14.22 6.79 8.82
C ASP A 159 13.05 7.79 8.97
N PRO A 160 13.29 9.10 8.85
CA PRO A 160 12.24 10.08 8.78
C PRO A 160 11.23 9.74 7.68
N VAL A 161 9.93 9.96 7.96
CA VAL A 161 8.85 9.67 7.03
C VAL A 161 8.99 10.46 5.73
N ILE A 162 8.80 9.77 4.61
CA ILE A 162 8.62 10.38 3.30
C ILE A 162 7.12 10.41 3.02
N GLU A 163 6.56 11.59 2.84
CA GLU A 163 5.15 11.74 2.57
C GLU A 163 4.91 12.33 1.19
N TYR A 164 3.98 11.72 0.48
CA TYR A 164 3.52 12.16 -0.82
C TYR A 164 2.05 12.61 -0.71
N ALA A 165 1.80 13.87 -1.03
CA ALA A 165 0.46 14.41 -1.14
C ALA A 165 0.04 14.37 -2.61
N GLY A 166 -1.22 13.96 -2.86
CA GLY A 166 -1.81 13.95 -4.20
C GLY A 166 -2.04 12.54 -4.75
N LYS A 167 -2.51 12.51 -6.00
CA LYS A 167 -2.88 11.26 -6.66
C LYS A 167 -1.62 10.41 -6.91
N THR A 168 -1.63 9.24 -6.35
CA THR A 168 -0.61 8.21 -6.57
C THR A 168 -1.20 7.09 -7.43
N GLU A 169 -0.37 6.43 -8.22
CA GLU A 169 -0.79 5.30 -9.05
C GLU A 169 -0.28 3.99 -8.44
N GLY A 170 -1.16 2.99 -8.39
CA GLY A 170 -0.82 1.68 -7.85
C GLY A 170 -2.03 0.79 -7.68
N ARG A 171 -1.80 -0.52 -7.49
CA ARG A 171 -2.87 -1.52 -7.38
C ARG A 171 -3.70 -1.39 -6.10
N PHE A 172 -3.07 -0.92 -5.03
CA PHE A 172 -3.72 -0.71 -3.73
C PHE A 172 -3.99 0.78 -3.48
N MET A 173 -4.50 1.46 -4.50
CA MET A 173 -4.84 2.88 -4.50
C MET A 173 -6.11 3.12 -5.31
N ASN A 174 -6.68 4.32 -5.18
CA ASN A 174 -7.88 4.73 -5.92
C ASN A 174 -9.09 3.78 -5.65
N PHE A 175 -9.32 3.42 -4.39
CA PHE A 175 -10.39 2.50 -4.00
C PHE A 175 -11.78 3.08 -4.15
N PHE A 176 -11.91 4.40 -4.06
CA PHE A 176 -13.18 5.12 -4.17
C PHE A 176 -13.36 5.87 -5.50
N SER A 177 -12.40 5.75 -6.43
CA SER A 177 -12.48 6.38 -7.77
C SER A 177 -13.15 5.50 -8.81
#